data_4055550a556395c537723020a6eb8c42
#
_entry.id   4055550a556395c537723020a6eb8c42
#
_cell.length_a   1.000
_cell.length_b   1.000
_cell.length_c   1.000
_cell.angle_alpha   90.00
_cell.angle_beta   90.00
_cell.angle_gamma   90.00
#
_symmetry.space_group_name_H-M   'P 1'
#
loop_
_entity.id
_entity.type
_entity.pdbx_description
1 polymer ?
#
loop_
_entity_poly.entity_id
_entity_poly.type
_entity_poly.pdbx_seq_one_letter_code
_entity_poly.pdbx_strand_id
1 'polypeptide(L)'
;MPSIPLVAPVFPAGKGPLPPGISEEERENFLQAKKYQDYMTMGMESCAAKTVIAGVGGFGIGAFFSLMSSSFAYEDPLLRGHPSGELSRTQKASEVFKEMGRGMWRSGKGFGKVGALFAGIECVIESYRAKNDMVNPVAAGFVAGGVLARNAGPKAVLGGGVAFAAFSAAIDLFLRRETPE
;
A
#
# COMPACT_ATOMS: atom_id res chain seq x y z
N MET A 1 -38.63 30.84 9.31
CA MET A 1 -37.42 30.16 8.77
C MET A 1 -36.22 30.83 9.42
N PRO A 2 -35.39 30.15 10.17
CA PRO A 2 -34.17 30.72 10.73
C PRO A 2 -33.24 31.10 9.57
N SER A 3 -32.81 32.37 9.53
CA SER A 3 -31.83 32.85 8.57
C SER A 3 -30.49 32.16 8.81
N ILE A 4 -30.08 31.33 7.87
CA ILE A 4 -28.74 30.73 7.90
C ILE A 4 -27.74 31.86 7.64
N PRO A 5 -26.80 32.15 8.57
CA PRO A 5 -25.81 33.18 8.31
C PRO A 5 -24.96 32.79 7.12
N LEU A 6 -24.91 33.65 6.11
CA LEU A 6 -24.10 33.45 4.89
C LEU A 6 -22.58 33.45 5.13
N VAL A 7 -22.14 33.84 6.32
CA VAL A 7 -20.74 33.86 6.71
C VAL A 7 -20.58 32.98 7.95
N ALA A 8 -19.73 31.99 7.86
CA ALA A 8 -19.41 31.15 9.00
C ALA A 8 -18.78 32.04 10.12
N PRO A 9 -19.21 31.89 11.39
CA PRO A 9 -18.66 32.67 12.48
C PRO A 9 -17.14 32.40 12.60
N VAL A 10 -16.34 33.48 12.57
CA VAL A 10 -14.90 33.39 12.75
C VAL A 10 -14.62 33.36 14.25
N PHE A 11 -14.12 32.25 14.74
CA PHE A 11 -13.72 32.10 16.13
C PHE A 11 -12.19 32.35 16.26
N PRO A 12 -11.72 32.99 17.35
CA PRO A 12 -10.31 33.04 17.65
C PRO A 12 -9.69 31.64 17.74
N ALA A 13 -8.42 31.49 17.39
CA ALA A 13 -7.74 30.20 17.41
C ALA A 13 -7.92 29.50 18.77
N GLY A 14 -8.42 28.28 18.75
CA GLY A 14 -8.68 27.48 19.94
C GLY A 14 -9.98 27.76 20.69
N LYS A 15 -10.81 28.73 20.26
CA LYS A 15 -12.11 29.07 20.89
C LYS A 15 -13.32 28.69 20.05
N GLY A 16 -13.16 27.83 19.04
CA GLY A 16 -14.29 27.27 18.28
C GLY A 16 -15.21 26.43 19.14
N PRO A 17 -16.48 26.22 18.72
CA PRO A 17 -17.42 25.37 19.44
C PRO A 17 -16.86 23.95 19.60
N LEU A 18 -17.01 23.40 20.79
CA LEU A 18 -16.65 22.01 21.08
C LEU A 18 -17.72 21.07 20.51
N PRO A 19 -17.32 19.87 20.07
CA PRO A 19 -18.28 18.82 19.76
C PRO A 19 -19.17 18.50 20.96
N PRO A 20 -20.43 18.09 20.73
CA PRO A 20 -21.32 17.72 21.82
C PRO A 20 -20.73 16.55 22.63
N GLY A 21 -20.65 16.72 23.96
CA GLY A 21 -20.13 15.72 24.88
C GLY A 21 -18.72 15.97 25.41
N ILE A 22 -18.02 17.02 24.99
CA ILE A 22 -16.70 17.38 25.51
C ILE A 22 -16.83 18.58 26.47
N SER A 23 -16.27 18.45 27.67
CA SER A 23 -16.23 19.52 28.66
C SER A 23 -15.14 20.57 28.33
N GLU A 24 -15.31 21.78 28.89
CA GLU A 24 -14.28 22.83 28.74
C GLU A 24 -12.91 22.42 29.35
N GLU A 25 -12.90 21.56 30.36
CA GLU A 25 -11.69 21.03 30.99
C GLU A 25 -10.94 20.06 30.06
N GLU A 26 -11.66 19.38 29.17
CA GLU A 26 -11.10 18.45 28.20
C GLU A 26 -10.71 19.15 26.89
N ARG A 27 -11.03 20.44 26.74
CA ARG A 27 -10.74 21.23 25.54
C ARG A 27 -9.27 21.15 25.10
N GLU A 28 -8.34 21.33 26.03
CA GLU A 28 -6.92 21.32 25.72
C GLU A 28 -6.46 19.95 25.19
N ASN A 29 -6.90 18.87 25.83
CA ASN A 29 -6.60 17.51 25.41
C ASN A 29 -7.19 17.21 24.02
N PHE A 30 -8.41 17.66 23.78
CA PHE A 30 -9.07 17.52 22.49
C PHE A 30 -8.34 18.30 21.37
N LEU A 31 -7.93 19.55 21.65
CA LEU A 31 -7.17 20.37 20.68
C LEU A 31 -5.79 19.77 20.39
N GLN A 32 -5.12 19.24 21.41
CA GLN A 32 -3.85 18.55 21.24
C GLN A 32 -4.03 17.27 20.40
N ALA A 33 -5.03 16.46 20.71
CA ALA A 33 -5.34 15.25 19.94
C ALA A 33 -5.68 15.58 18.48
N LYS A 34 -6.51 16.60 18.25
CA LYS A 34 -6.84 17.07 16.91
C LYS A 34 -5.62 17.57 16.15
N LYS A 35 -4.79 18.37 16.79
CA LYS A 35 -3.54 18.86 16.19
C LYS A 35 -2.61 17.70 15.82
N TYR A 36 -2.49 16.68 16.68
CA TYR A 36 -1.74 15.47 16.39
C TYR A 36 -2.32 14.70 15.21
N GLN A 37 -3.66 14.53 15.17
CA GLN A 37 -4.34 13.94 14.02
C GLN A 37 -4.08 14.71 12.73
N ASP A 38 -4.19 16.04 12.75
CA ASP A 38 -3.96 16.88 11.57
C ASP A 38 -2.51 16.73 11.05
N TYR A 39 -1.52 16.67 11.95
CA TYR A 39 -0.13 16.42 11.57
C TYR A 39 0.06 15.02 10.97
N MET A 40 -0.53 13.99 11.57
CA MET A 40 -0.46 12.63 11.08
C MET A 40 -1.14 12.50 9.71
N THR A 41 -2.33 13.08 9.56
CA THR A 41 -3.08 13.08 8.30
C THR A 41 -2.30 13.80 7.21
N MET A 42 -1.81 15.02 7.47
CA MET A 42 -1.00 15.78 6.52
C MET A 42 0.28 15.03 6.11
N GLY A 43 0.95 14.38 7.08
CA GLY A 43 2.13 13.56 6.82
C GLY A 43 1.80 12.35 5.94
N MET A 44 0.74 11.63 6.28
CA MET A 44 0.33 10.40 5.58
C MET A 44 -0.32 10.65 4.22
N GLU A 45 -0.92 11.81 4.00
CA GLU A 45 -1.49 12.22 2.71
C GLU A 45 -0.43 12.66 1.70
N SER A 46 0.81 12.92 2.14
CA SER A 46 1.88 13.25 1.22
C SER A 46 2.18 12.09 0.26
N CYS A 47 2.40 12.38 -1.02
CA CYS A 47 2.77 11.37 -2.02
C CYS A 47 4.03 10.59 -1.63
N ALA A 48 4.98 11.25 -0.98
CA ALA A 48 6.19 10.60 -0.48
C ALA A 48 5.88 9.55 0.59
N ALA A 49 5.05 9.90 1.59
CA ALA A 49 4.66 8.97 2.64
C ALA A 49 3.83 7.80 2.08
N LYS A 50 2.83 8.07 1.24
CA LYS A 50 2.03 7.03 0.55
C LYS A 50 2.94 6.05 -0.20
N THR A 51 3.91 6.55 -0.94
CA THR A 51 4.88 5.74 -1.70
C THR A 51 5.75 4.87 -0.79
N VAL A 52 6.28 5.44 0.30
CA VAL A 52 7.12 4.70 1.26
C VAL A 52 6.30 3.62 1.97
N ILE A 53 5.11 3.96 2.47
CA ILE A 53 4.23 3.02 3.16
C ILE A 53 3.83 1.87 2.23
N ALA A 54 3.44 2.17 0.99
CA ALA A 54 3.11 1.15 0.00
C ALA A 54 4.32 0.29 -0.38
N GLY A 55 5.52 0.86 -0.44
CA GLY A 55 6.77 0.13 -0.66
C GLY A 55 7.11 -0.82 0.48
N VAL A 56 7.02 -0.36 1.72
CA VAL A 56 7.27 -1.18 2.92
C VAL A 56 6.19 -2.26 3.07
N GLY A 57 4.92 -1.91 2.88
CA GLY A 57 3.81 -2.87 2.91
C GLY A 57 3.94 -3.93 1.83
N GLY A 58 4.26 -3.53 0.60
CA GLY A 58 4.54 -4.44 -0.50
C GLY A 58 5.72 -5.37 -0.20
N PHE A 59 6.81 -4.86 0.39
CA PHE A 59 7.92 -5.66 0.83
C PHE A 59 7.48 -6.74 1.85
N GLY A 60 6.71 -6.35 2.86
CA GLY A 60 6.18 -7.28 3.86
C GLY A 60 5.31 -8.38 3.23
N ILE A 61 4.40 -8.01 2.34
CA ILE A 61 3.54 -8.95 1.61
C ILE A 61 4.39 -9.92 0.77
N GLY A 62 5.34 -9.40 0.00
CA GLY A 62 6.23 -10.23 -0.82
C GLY A 62 7.09 -11.20 -0.01
N ALA A 63 7.61 -10.76 1.14
CA ALA A 63 8.33 -11.60 2.06
C ALA A 63 7.44 -12.72 2.65
N PHE A 64 6.22 -12.36 3.04
CA PHE A 64 5.24 -13.32 3.57
C PHE A 64 4.85 -14.39 2.55
N PHE A 65 4.53 -13.99 1.31
CA PHE A 65 4.21 -14.95 0.24
C PHE A 65 5.39 -15.85 -0.10
N SER A 66 6.62 -15.33 -0.05
CA SER A 66 7.83 -16.13 -0.25
C SER A 66 8.01 -17.17 0.84
N LEU A 67 7.76 -16.81 2.11
CA LEU A 67 7.79 -17.76 3.22
C LEU A 67 6.74 -18.86 3.04
N MET A 68 5.51 -18.46 2.75
CA MET A 68 4.41 -19.39 2.56
C MET A 68 4.70 -20.37 1.41
N SER A 69 5.15 -19.85 0.26
CA SER A 69 5.55 -20.68 -0.89
C SER A 69 6.69 -21.64 -0.55
N SER A 70 7.70 -21.18 0.21
CA SER A 70 8.81 -22.02 0.63
C SER A 70 8.35 -23.12 1.61
N SER A 71 7.37 -22.83 2.48
CA SER A 71 6.80 -23.82 3.39
C SER A 71 6.09 -24.94 2.64
N PHE A 72 5.26 -24.60 1.64
CA PHE A 72 4.60 -25.61 0.79
C PHE A 72 5.60 -26.40 -0.05
N ALA A 73 6.60 -25.74 -0.63
CA ALA A 73 7.63 -26.44 -1.42
C ALA A 73 8.48 -27.39 -0.57
N TYR A 74 8.59 -27.14 0.74
CA TYR A 74 9.31 -28.03 1.66
C TYR A 74 8.54 -29.33 1.94
N GLU A 75 7.22 -29.29 1.91
CA GLU A 75 6.36 -30.47 2.14
C GLU A 75 6.23 -31.37 0.89
N ASP A 76 6.54 -30.86 -0.31
CA ASP A 76 6.42 -31.62 -1.56
C ASP A 76 7.72 -32.35 -1.90
N PRO A 77 7.76 -33.71 -1.80
CA PRO A 77 8.95 -34.52 -2.10
C PRO A 77 9.40 -34.42 -3.55
N LEU A 78 8.48 -34.06 -4.47
CA LEU A 78 8.75 -33.97 -5.92
C LEU A 78 9.50 -32.67 -6.28
N LEU A 79 9.38 -31.62 -5.49
CA LEU A 79 10.11 -30.37 -5.65
C LEU A 79 11.50 -30.38 -5.00
N ARG A 80 11.80 -31.41 -4.22
CA ARG A 80 13.12 -31.70 -3.66
C ARG A 80 14.11 -32.27 -4.70
N GLY A 81 14.25 -31.62 -5.83
CA GLY A 81 15.15 -32.04 -6.92
C GLY A 81 16.65 -31.92 -6.65
N HIS A 82 17.11 -31.95 -5.38
CA HIS A 82 18.52 -32.08 -5.03
C HIS A 82 18.73 -33.30 -4.16
N PRO A 83 19.50 -34.30 -4.64
CA PRO A 83 20.01 -35.34 -3.78
C PRO A 83 21.06 -34.70 -2.84
N SER A 84 20.62 -34.25 -1.68
CA SER A 84 21.50 -33.78 -0.63
C SER A 84 22.18 -35.00 0.00
N GLY A 85 23.28 -35.45 -0.62
CA GLY A 85 24.22 -36.36 -0.01
C GLY A 85 24.74 -35.76 1.30
N GLU A 86 24.73 -36.56 2.35
CA GLU A 86 25.58 -36.52 3.57
C GLU A 86 25.72 -35.20 4.37
N LEU A 87 24.86 -34.21 4.26
CA LEU A 87 24.89 -33.06 5.17
C LEU A 87 24.19 -33.39 6.51
N SER A 88 24.83 -32.99 7.61
CA SER A 88 24.22 -33.09 8.95
C SER A 88 22.88 -32.36 9.01
N ARG A 89 21.94 -32.82 9.85
CA ARG A 89 20.61 -32.23 10.02
C ARG A 89 20.65 -30.72 10.32
N THR A 90 21.63 -30.29 11.11
CA THR A 90 21.84 -28.88 11.46
C THR A 90 22.32 -28.04 10.28
N GLN A 91 23.18 -28.60 9.42
CA GLN A 91 23.63 -27.92 8.20
C GLN A 91 22.52 -27.77 7.17
N LYS A 92 21.66 -28.80 7.01
CA LYS A 92 20.48 -28.74 6.15
C LYS A 92 19.49 -27.69 6.61
N ALA A 93 19.23 -27.60 7.92
CA ALA A 93 18.36 -26.56 8.46
C ALA A 93 18.90 -25.14 8.19
N SER A 94 20.22 -24.93 8.42
CA SER A 94 20.87 -23.63 8.17
C SER A 94 20.79 -23.20 6.70
N GLU A 95 20.99 -24.14 5.76
CA GLU A 95 20.87 -23.86 4.34
C GLU A 95 19.44 -23.47 3.93
N VAL A 96 18.44 -24.23 4.44
CA VAL A 96 17.02 -23.93 4.19
C VAL A 96 16.67 -22.52 4.71
N PHE A 97 17.05 -22.17 5.93
CA PHE A 97 16.81 -20.83 6.47
C PHE A 97 17.48 -19.73 5.66
N LYS A 98 18.70 -19.96 5.19
CA LYS A 98 19.44 -19.02 4.35
C LYS A 98 18.80 -18.84 2.97
N GLU A 99 18.28 -19.91 2.39
CA GLU A 99 17.56 -19.89 1.11
C GLU A 99 16.22 -19.21 1.26
N MET A 100 15.44 -19.51 2.30
CA MET A 100 14.20 -18.83 2.63
C MET A 100 14.42 -17.32 2.83
N GLY A 101 15.44 -16.92 3.61
CA GLY A 101 15.78 -15.51 3.81
C GLY A 101 16.14 -14.78 2.51
N ARG A 102 16.87 -15.47 1.62
CA ARG A 102 17.21 -14.94 0.30
C ARG A 102 15.97 -14.78 -0.60
N GLY A 103 15.06 -15.77 -0.55
CA GLY A 103 13.77 -15.74 -1.23
C GLY A 103 12.89 -14.59 -0.76
N MET A 104 12.74 -14.43 0.56
CA MET A 104 12.01 -13.32 1.18
C MET A 104 12.53 -11.96 0.73
N TRP A 105 13.86 -11.78 0.77
CA TRP A 105 14.50 -10.53 0.36
C TRP A 105 14.28 -10.22 -1.13
N ARG A 106 14.37 -11.24 -1.98
CA ARG A 106 14.16 -11.10 -3.43
C ARG A 106 12.71 -10.75 -3.75
N SER A 107 11.75 -11.50 -3.19
CA SER A 107 10.31 -11.27 -3.39
C SER A 107 9.88 -9.96 -2.74
N GLY A 108 10.31 -9.69 -1.51
CA GLY A 108 10.03 -8.45 -0.81
C GLY A 108 10.45 -7.22 -1.61
N LYS A 109 11.68 -7.22 -2.14
CA LYS A 109 12.15 -6.13 -3.01
C LYS A 109 11.33 -6.00 -4.30
N GLY A 110 10.89 -7.10 -4.88
CA GLY A 110 10.03 -7.11 -6.07
C GLY A 110 8.70 -6.42 -5.77
N PHE A 111 7.96 -6.93 -4.79
CA PHE A 111 6.67 -6.39 -4.39
C PHE A 111 6.76 -4.97 -3.82
N GLY A 112 7.81 -4.66 -3.06
CA GLY A 112 8.05 -3.31 -2.55
C GLY A 112 8.23 -2.27 -3.66
N LYS A 113 8.96 -2.62 -4.74
CA LYS A 113 9.09 -1.75 -5.91
C LYS A 113 7.76 -1.56 -6.63
N VAL A 114 6.97 -2.63 -6.76
CA VAL A 114 5.63 -2.57 -7.38
C VAL A 114 4.72 -1.66 -6.57
N GLY A 115 4.65 -1.86 -5.25
CA GLY A 115 3.82 -1.06 -4.36
C GLY A 115 4.21 0.42 -4.36
N ALA A 116 5.51 0.72 -4.24
CA ALA A 116 6.00 2.09 -4.28
C ALA A 116 5.73 2.78 -5.63
N LEU A 117 5.99 2.08 -6.73
CA LEU A 117 5.75 2.61 -8.07
C LEU A 117 4.27 2.91 -8.32
N PHE A 118 3.40 1.95 -7.97
CA PHE A 118 1.96 2.09 -8.12
C PHE A 118 1.42 3.27 -7.31
N ALA A 119 1.70 3.32 -6.00
CA ALA A 119 1.22 4.38 -5.11
C ALA A 119 1.79 5.75 -5.50
N GLY A 120 3.04 5.82 -5.95
CA GLY A 120 3.64 7.06 -6.43
C GLY A 120 2.97 7.59 -7.69
N ILE A 121 2.71 6.73 -8.68
CA ILE A 121 2.01 7.11 -9.91
C ILE A 121 0.58 7.51 -9.62
N GLU A 122 -0.15 6.72 -8.83
CA GLU A 122 -1.53 7.00 -8.43
C GLU A 122 -1.64 8.36 -7.75
N CYS A 123 -0.76 8.65 -6.79
CA CYS A 123 -0.75 9.92 -6.09
C CYS A 123 -0.50 11.12 -7.03
N VAL A 124 0.41 10.98 -8.00
CA VAL A 124 0.66 12.02 -9.00
C VAL A 124 -0.58 12.24 -9.88
N ILE A 125 -1.23 11.17 -10.32
CA ILE A 125 -2.45 11.26 -11.14
C ILE A 125 -3.58 11.92 -10.33
N GLU A 126 -3.78 11.52 -9.08
CA GLU A 126 -4.77 12.09 -8.17
C GLU A 126 -4.52 13.57 -7.93
N SER A 127 -3.27 13.96 -7.68
CA SER A 127 -2.88 15.36 -7.48
C SER A 127 -3.14 16.22 -8.73
N TYR A 128 -2.89 15.68 -9.92
CA TYR A 128 -3.10 16.38 -11.17
C TYR A 128 -4.61 16.52 -11.51
N ARG A 129 -5.38 15.45 -11.27
CA ARG A 129 -6.81 15.41 -11.61
C ARG A 129 -7.70 16.04 -10.53
N ALA A 130 -7.21 16.18 -9.30
CA ALA A 130 -7.96 16.67 -8.13
C ALA A 130 -9.31 15.94 -7.94
N LYS A 131 -9.39 14.66 -8.34
CA LYS A 131 -10.57 13.79 -8.21
C LYS A 131 -10.12 12.41 -7.77
N ASN A 132 -10.86 11.84 -6.81
CA ASN A 132 -10.67 10.46 -6.37
C ASN A 132 -11.74 9.59 -7.04
N ASP A 133 -11.44 9.09 -8.22
CA ASP A 133 -12.31 8.22 -9.00
C ASP A 133 -11.56 6.94 -9.44
N MET A 134 -12.32 5.99 -9.99
CA MET A 134 -11.79 4.70 -10.47
C MET A 134 -10.73 4.84 -11.58
N VAL A 135 -10.66 5.99 -12.23
CA VAL A 135 -9.70 6.23 -13.32
C VAL A 135 -8.27 6.32 -12.78
N ASN A 136 -8.08 6.82 -11.55
CA ASN A 136 -6.75 6.98 -10.96
C ASN A 136 -6.03 5.64 -10.75
N PRO A 137 -6.59 4.65 -10.03
CA PRO A 137 -5.93 3.37 -9.84
C PRO A 137 -5.79 2.57 -11.15
N VAL A 138 -6.74 2.69 -12.07
CA VAL A 138 -6.66 2.02 -13.37
C VAL A 138 -5.52 2.58 -14.22
N ALA A 139 -5.41 3.92 -14.30
CA ALA A 139 -4.32 4.58 -15.02
C ALA A 139 -2.96 4.31 -14.35
N ALA A 140 -2.89 4.38 -13.03
CA ALA A 140 -1.69 4.05 -12.27
C ALA A 140 -1.26 2.59 -12.51
N GLY A 141 -2.20 1.66 -12.49
CA GLY A 141 -1.96 0.25 -12.79
C GLY A 141 -1.41 0.06 -14.20
N PHE A 142 -2.01 0.70 -15.20
CA PHE A 142 -1.54 0.61 -16.58
C PHE A 142 -0.09 1.10 -16.73
N VAL A 143 0.22 2.27 -16.19
CA VAL A 143 1.58 2.85 -16.26
C VAL A 143 2.57 2.01 -15.46
N ALA A 144 2.23 1.62 -14.23
CA ALA A 144 3.09 0.80 -13.38
C ALA A 144 3.38 -0.57 -14.03
N GLY A 145 2.35 -1.25 -14.55
CA GLY A 145 2.48 -2.53 -15.24
C GLY A 145 3.35 -2.43 -16.50
N GLY A 146 3.18 -1.36 -17.28
CA GLY A 146 4.01 -1.08 -18.44
C GLY A 146 5.49 -0.83 -18.09
N VAL A 147 5.75 -0.03 -17.04
CA VAL A 147 7.11 0.25 -16.55
C VAL A 147 7.79 -1.03 -16.04
N LEU A 148 7.07 -1.87 -15.34
CA LEU A 148 7.60 -3.15 -14.84
C LEU A 148 7.96 -4.11 -15.97
N ALA A 149 7.15 -4.14 -17.02
CA ALA A 149 7.36 -5.01 -18.19
C ALA A 149 8.29 -4.43 -19.25
N ARG A 150 8.85 -3.22 -19.06
CA ARG A 150 9.65 -2.48 -20.05
C ARG A 150 10.80 -3.27 -20.67
N ASN A 151 11.43 -4.17 -19.90
CA ASN A 151 12.57 -4.96 -20.35
C ASN A 151 12.18 -6.21 -21.17
N ALA A 152 10.90 -6.55 -21.21
CA ALA A 152 10.38 -7.74 -21.89
C ALA A 152 9.85 -7.45 -23.32
N GLY A 153 9.99 -6.19 -23.77
CA GLY A 153 9.59 -5.76 -25.11
C GLY A 153 8.22 -5.09 -25.19
N PRO A 154 7.88 -4.46 -26.33
CA PRO A 154 6.70 -3.58 -26.43
C PRO A 154 5.38 -4.32 -26.27
N LYS A 155 5.26 -5.56 -26.71
CA LYS A 155 4.06 -6.39 -26.48
C LYS A 155 3.85 -6.71 -25.01
N ALA A 156 4.94 -6.96 -24.27
CA ALA A 156 4.88 -7.21 -22.83
C ALA A 156 4.53 -5.95 -22.04
N VAL A 157 4.99 -4.77 -22.48
CA VAL A 157 4.63 -3.47 -21.91
C VAL A 157 3.12 -3.24 -21.97
N LEU A 158 2.51 -3.44 -23.13
CA LEU A 158 1.08 -3.31 -23.30
C LEU A 158 0.32 -4.38 -22.50
N GLY A 159 0.72 -5.64 -22.60
CA GLY A 159 0.09 -6.73 -21.85
C GLY A 159 0.20 -6.56 -20.34
N GLY A 160 1.36 -6.16 -19.83
CA GLY A 160 1.58 -5.86 -18.42
C GLY A 160 0.74 -4.67 -17.94
N GLY A 161 0.68 -3.59 -18.75
CA GLY A 161 -0.16 -2.43 -18.46
C GLY A 161 -1.64 -2.81 -18.37
N VAL A 162 -2.18 -3.52 -19.35
CA VAL A 162 -3.59 -3.94 -19.36
C VAL A 162 -3.90 -4.89 -18.19
N ALA A 163 -3.04 -5.86 -17.91
CA ALA A 163 -3.24 -6.81 -16.83
C ALA A 163 -3.27 -6.09 -15.46
N PHE A 164 -2.33 -5.17 -15.21
CA PHE A 164 -2.30 -4.39 -13.98
C PHE A 164 -3.47 -3.41 -13.87
N ALA A 165 -3.89 -2.78 -14.96
CA ALA A 165 -5.06 -1.92 -14.99
C ALA A 165 -6.34 -2.69 -14.63
N ALA A 166 -6.54 -3.87 -15.20
CA ALA A 166 -7.68 -4.74 -14.88
C ALA A 166 -7.65 -5.19 -13.42
N PHE A 167 -6.48 -5.56 -12.90
CA PHE A 167 -6.31 -5.93 -11.49
C PHE A 167 -6.63 -4.76 -10.54
N SER A 168 -6.12 -3.57 -10.85
CA SER A 168 -6.41 -2.35 -10.07
C SER A 168 -7.88 -2.00 -10.09
N ALA A 169 -8.54 -2.10 -11.26
CA ALA A 169 -9.98 -1.90 -11.38
C ALA A 169 -10.77 -2.89 -10.53
N ALA A 170 -10.38 -4.17 -10.53
CA ALA A 170 -11.06 -5.20 -9.75
C ALA A 170 -10.95 -4.92 -8.23
N ILE A 171 -9.76 -4.54 -7.75
CA ILE A 171 -9.56 -4.18 -6.34
C ILE A 171 -10.38 -2.94 -5.96
N ASP A 172 -10.33 -1.87 -6.76
CA ASP A 172 -11.07 -0.63 -6.47
C ASP A 172 -12.57 -0.86 -6.44
N LEU A 173 -13.11 -1.66 -7.38
CA LEU A 173 -14.51 -2.07 -7.39
C LEU A 173 -14.90 -2.85 -6.13
N PHE A 174 -14.03 -3.76 -5.71
CA PHE A 174 -14.28 -4.56 -4.50
C PHE A 174 -14.29 -3.68 -3.25
N LEU A 175 -13.31 -2.81 -3.08
CA LEU A 175 -13.22 -1.91 -1.94
C LEU A 175 -14.36 -0.90 -1.88
N ARG A 176 -14.74 -0.31 -3.02
CA ARG A 176 -15.87 0.64 -3.07
C ARG A 176 -17.22 -0.03 -2.81
N ARG A 177 -17.35 -1.32 -3.12
CA ARG A 177 -18.59 -2.06 -2.83
C ARG A 177 -18.82 -2.25 -1.32
N GLU A 178 -17.75 -2.30 -0.54
CA GLU A 178 -17.83 -2.51 0.92
C GLU A 178 -17.97 -1.22 1.73
N THR A 179 -17.73 -0.05 1.11
CA THR A 179 -17.94 1.27 1.71
C THR A 179 -19.15 1.95 1.07
N PRO A 180 -20.39 1.70 1.53
CA PRO A 180 -21.53 2.51 1.11
C PRO A 180 -21.34 3.94 1.64
N GLU A 181 -21.40 4.94 0.74
CA GLU A 181 -21.45 6.36 1.08
C GLU A 181 -22.72 6.71 1.89
#